data_21a0d26b94a43af9f6322c4f1e1d1444
#
_entry.id   21a0d26b94a43af9f6322c4f1e1d1444
#
_cell.length_a   1.000
_cell.length_b   1.000
_cell.length_c   1.000
_cell.angle_alpha   90.00
_cell.angle_beta   90.00
_cell.angle_gamma   90.00
#
_symmetry.space_group_name_H-M   'P 1'
#
loop_
_entity.id
_entity.type
_entity.pdbx_description
1 polymer ?
#
loop_
_entity_poly.entity_id
_entity_poly.type
_entity_poly.pdbx_seq_one_letter_code
_entity_poly.pdbx_strand_id
1 'polypeptide(L)'
;VIDSKTLLIENDRIISITGEKVSADKVINAHGRYVMPGFIDVHSDKIEQFIYPRPTAKFPFELALKECEKELLQLGITTIYHSFSLYKDELLGKSPLRNKESVLKMANLIADIQSRFHLIHHRFHLRLEIDNVDGYDIAKDMIKRHLIHEISFMDHTPGQGQYRNLEVYRDTVDKYNGMENEGKTFDEVMEYHKTK
;
A
#
# COMPACT_ATOMS: atom_id res chain seq x y z
N VAL A 1 -4.53 -27.81 11.82
CA VAL A 1 -5.19 -27.26 13.02
C VAL A 1 -4.74 -28.06 14.22
N ILE A 2 -4.36 -27.38 15.30
CA ILE A 2 -3.98 -28.01 16.57
C ILE A 2 -5.12 -27.71 17.55
N ASP A 3 -5.83 -28.74 17.98
CA ASP A 3 -7.03 -28.58 18.80
C ASP A 3 -6.71 -28.55 20.31
N SER A 4 -7.51 -27.78 21.04
CA SER A 4 -7.55 -27.79 22.53
C SER A 4 -6.18 -27.60 23.19
N LYS A 5 -5.42 -26.63 22.69
CA LYS A 5 -4.10 -26.30 23.21
C LYS A 5 -4.07 -24.93 23.86
N THR A 6 -3.10 -24.76 24.76
CA THR A 6 -2.72 -23.47 25.32
C THR A 6 -1.51 -22.94 24.59
N LEU A 7 -1.56 -21.69 24.17
CA LEU A 7 -0.45 -20.96 23.58
C LEU A 7 0.20 -20.11 24.66
N LEU A 8 1.45 -20.41 25.00
CA LEU A 8 2.24 -19.63 25.95
C LEU A 8 3.07 -18.61 25.19
N ILE A 9 2.90 -17.34 25.54
CA ILE A 9 3.61 -16.22 24.95
C ILE A 9 4.39 -15.50 26.04
N GLU A 10 5.66 -15.22 25.78
CA GLU A 10 6.51 -14.40 26.64
C GLU A 10 7.10 -13.28 25.79
N ASN A 11 6.91 -12.04 26.24
CA ASN A 11 7.20 -10.82 25.48
C ASN A 11 6.44 -10.83 24.13
N ASP A 12 7.14 -10.97 23.03
CA ASP A 12 6.61 -11.01 21.66
C ASP A 12 6.75 -12.38 20.98
N ARG A 13 7.10 -13.44 21.75
CA ARG A 13 7.43 -14.76 21.22
C ARG A 13 6.52 -15.85 21.76
N ILE A 14 6.14 -16.75 20.86
CA ILE A 14 5.49 -18.01 21.23
C ILE A 14 6.55 -18.94 21.82
N ILE A 15 6.41 -19.26 23.10
CA ILE A 15 7.35 -20.12 23.82
C ILE A 15 6.95 -21.58 23.68
N SER A 16 5.65 -21.87 23.81
CA SER A 16 5.17 -23.25 23.67
C SER A 16 3.71 -23.32 23.25
N ILE A 17 3.34 -24.47 22.69
CA ILE A 17 1.97 -24.89 22.44
C ILE A 17 1.77 -26.21 23.19
N THR A 18 0.99 -26.17 24.26
CA THR A 18 0.85 -27.33 25.17
C THR A 18 -0.60 -27.68 25.47
N GLY A 19 -0.84 -28.92 25.87
CA GLY A 19 -2.13 -29.36 26.44
C GLY A 19 -2.21 -29.18 27.93
N GLU A 20 -1.13 -28.81 28.59
CA GLU A 20 -1.04 -28.66 30.02
C GLU A 20 -1.51 -27.29 30.51
N LYS A 21 -1.94 -27.22 31.78
CA LYS A 21 -2.18 -25.92 32.40
C LYS A 21 -0.84 -25.26 32.72
N VAL A 22 -0.68 -24.04 32.25
CA VAL A 22 0.49 -23.20 32.52
C VAL A 22 0.09 -21.99 33.33
N SER A 23 0.97 -21.53 34.21
CA SER A 23 0.78 -20.27 34.94
C SER A 23 1.26 -19.11 34.05
N ALA A 24 0.53 -18.02 34.04
CA ALA A 24 0.86 -16.79 33.30
C ALA A 24 0.27 -15.60 34.03
N ASP A 25 0.90 -14.42 33.87
CA ASP A 25 0.41 -13.15 34.47
C ASP A 25 -0.96 -12.73 33.89
N LYS A 26 -1.20 -13.09 32.63
CA LYS A 26 -2.46 -12.82 31.94
C LYS A 26 -2.92 -14.02 31.15
N VAL A 27 -4.19 -14.38 31.34
CA VAL A 27 -4.81 -15.48 30.60
C VAL A 27 -5.96 -14.95 29.77
N ILE A 28 -5.97 -15.28 28.47
CA ILE A 28 -7.06 -15.00 27.55
C ILE A 28 -7.73 -16.31 27.18
N ASN A 29 -8.99 -16.46 27.56
CA ASN A 29 -9.76 -17.63 27.17
C ASN A 29 -10.31 -17.45 25.75
N ALA A 30 -9.88 -18.28 24.83
CA ALA A 30 -10.35 -18.23 23.44
C ALA A 30 -11.75 -18.84 23.24
N HIS A 31 -12.33 -19.49 24.26
CA HIS A 31 -13.67 -20.11 24.21
C HIS A 31 -13.86 -21.06 23.02
N GLY A 32 -12.85 -21.85 22.69
CA GLY A 32 -12.86 -22.77 21.54
C GLY A 32 -12.75 -22.07 20.16
N ARG A 33 -12.45 -20.78 20.13
CA ARG A 33 -12.22 -20.06 18.87
C ARG A 33 -10.82 -20.35 18.33
N TYR A 34 -10.65 -20.07 17.05
CA TYR A 34 -9.34 -20.16 16.39
C TYR A 34 -8.40 -19.04 16.83
N VAL A 35 -7.17 -19.41 17.12
CA VAL A 35 -6.05 -18.47 17.28
C VAL A 35 -5.15 -18.68 16.07
N MET A 36 -4.87 -17.63 15.35
CA MET A 36 -4.10 -17.67 14.11
C MET A 36 -3.21 -16.42 14.01
N PRO A 37 -2.13 -16.47 13.21
CA PRO A 37 -1.39 -15.26 12.86
C PRO A 37 -2.30 -14.23 12.21
N GLY A 38 -2.01 -12.95 12.43
CA GLY A 38 -2.67 -11.87 11.70
C GLY A 38 -2.35 -11.93 10.20
N PHE A 39 -3.25 -11.42 9.39
CA PHE A 39 -3.05 -11.36 7.94
C PHE A 39 -1.97 -10.33 7.58
N ILE A 40 -1.22 -10.65 6.53
CA ILE A 40 -0.25 -9.75 5.90
C ILE A 40 -0.81 -9.41 4.52
N ASP A 41 -1.14 -8.14 4.30
CA ASP A 41 -1.53 -7.63 2.99
C ASP A 41 -0.32 -6.97 2.34
N VAL A 42 0.22 -7.59 1.29
CA VAL A 42 1.45 -7.14 0.64
C VAL A 42 1.21 -6.06 -0.43
N HIS A 43 -0.06 -5.75 -0.76
CA HIS A 43 -0.37 -4.76 -1.78
C HIS A 43 -1.74 -4.13 -1.54
N SER A 44 -1.78 -2.87 -1.13
CA SER A 44 -3.03 -2.15 -0.95
C SER A 44 -2.90 -0.65 -1.22
N ASP A 45 -3.78 -0.14 -2.06
CA ASP A 45 -3.96 1.29 -2.32
C ASP A 45 -4.97 1.93 -1.34
N LYS A 46 -5.46 1.17 -0.35
CA LYS A 46 -6.56 1.60 0.53
C LYS A 46 -6.30 2.92 1.24
N ILE A 47 -5.06 3.19 1.61
CA ILE A 47 -4.67 4.44 2.29
C ILE A 47 -4.99 5.68 1.46
N GLU A 48 -4.99 5.60 0.13
CA GLU A 48 -5.35 6.72 -0.74
C GLU A 48 -6.78 7.20 -0.46
N GLN A 49 -7.71 6.28 -0.18
CA GLN A 49 -9.11 6.59 0.15
C GLN A 49 -9.26 7.30 1.51
N PHE A 50 -8.35 7.06 2.45
CA PHE A 50 -8.34 7.77 3.73
C PHE A 50 -7.72 9.15 3.61
N ILE A 51 -6.74 9.35 2.72
CA ILE A 51 -6.14 10.65 2.45
C ILE A 51 -7.09 11.52 1.61
N TYR A 52 -7.69 10.92 0.58
CA TYR A 52 -8.66 11.57 -0.31
C TYR A 52 -9.97 10.79 -0.35
N PRO A 53 -10.82 10.90 0.70
CA PRO A 53 -12.12 10.23 0.72
C PRO A 53 -13.08 10.75 -0.36
N ARG A 54 -12.80 11.92 -0.89
CA ARG A 54 -13.49 12.56 -2.02
C ARG A 54 -12.58 13.62 -2.66
N PRO A 55 -12.80 14.00 -3.94
CA PRO A 55 -11.90 14.90 -4.69
C PRO A 55 -11.60 16.25 -4.01
N THR A 56 -12.54 16.76 -3.21
CA THR A 56 -12.44 18.07 -2.53
C THR A 56 -11.96 18.01 -1.08
N ALA A 57 -11.64 16.84 -0.55
CA ALA A 57 -11.26 16.68 0.85
C ALA A 57 -9.95 15.90 0.98
N LYS A 58 -8.92 16.58 1.49
CA LYS A 58 -7.62 15.99 1.81
C LYS A 58 -7.42 15.95 3.32
N PHE A 59 -7.19 14.76 3.86
CA PHE A 59 -6.81 14.58 5.25
C PHE A 59 -5.28 14.57 5.44
N PRO A 60 -4.79 15.00 6.60
CA PRO A 60 -3.39 14.80 6.96
C PRO A 60 -3.00 13.32 6.90
N PHE A 61 -1.85 13.00 6.33
CA PHE A 61 -1.39 11.62 6.12
C PHE A 61 -1.32 10.82 7.42
N GLU A 62 -0.88 11.43 8.52
CA GLU A 62 -0.81 10.77 9.81
C GLU A 62 -2.21 10.41 10.35
N LEU A 63 -3.18 11.31 10.23
CA LEU A 63 -4.55 11.02 10.61
C LEU A 63 -5.15 9.92 9.74
N ALA A 64 -4.96 10.00 8.42
CA ALA A 64 -5.42 8.98 7.48
C ALA A 64 -4.83 7.60 7.80
N LEU A 65 -3.53 7.54 8.15
CA LEU A 65 -2.85 6.30 8.52
C LEU A 65 -3.44 5.71 9.80
N LYS A 66 -3.69 6.53 10.83
CA LYS A 66 -4.30 6.10 12.10
C LYS A 66 -5.73 5.60 11.95
N GLU A 67 -6.51 6.21 11.09
CA GLU A 67 -7.88 5.72 10.82
C GLU A 67 -7.87 4.44 9.97
N CYS A 68 -6.99 4.38 8.98
CA CYS A 68 -6.80 3.19 8.14
C CYS A 68 -6.38 1.96 8.98
N GLU A 69 -5.41 2.10 9.90
CA GLU A 69 -4.96 0.98 10.73
C GLU A 69 -6.06 0.40 11.62
N LYS A 70 -6.98 1.23 12.13
CA LYS A 70 -8.12 0.75 12.93
C LYS A 70 -9.04 -0.15 12.12
N GLU A 71 -9.34 0.25 10.87
CA GLU A 71 -10.17 -0.56 9.99
C GLU A 71 -9.46 -1.86 9.60
N LEU A 72 -8.18 -1.79 9.23
CA LEU A 72 -7.40 -2.97 8.86
C LEU A 72 -7.28 -3.97 10.01
N LEU A 73 -7.07 -3.49 11.24
CA LEU A 73 -7.02 -4.36 12.41
C LEU A 73 -8.34 -5.08 12.65
N GLN A 74 -9.50 -4.42 12.44
CA GLN A 74 -10.82 -5.05 12.55
C GLN A 74 -11.01 -6.17 11.53
N LEU A 75 -10.33 -6.11 10.39
CA LEU A 75 -10.30 -7.16 9.36
C LEU A 75 -9.28 -8.27 9.66
N GLY A 76 -8.54 -8.17 10.77
CA GLY A 76 -7.50 -9.13 11.14
C GLY A 76 -6.16 -8.92 10.43
N ILE A 77 -5.98 -7.81 9.71
CA ILE A 77 -4.72 -7.46 9.07
C ILE A 77 -3.80 -6.83 10.12
N THR A 78 -2.64 -7.44 10.33
CA THR A 78 -1.64 -6.97 11.30
C THR A 78 -0.37 -6.45 10.65
N THR A 79 -0.23 -6.63 9.35
CA THR A 79 0.85 -6.06 8.54
C THR A 79 0.28 -5.64 7.19
N ILE A 80 0.57 -4.40 6.78
CA ILE A 80 0.11 -3.82 5.52
C ILE A 80 1.26 -3.20 4.75
N TYR A 81 1.33 -3.45 3.44
CA TYR A 81 2.21 -2.76 2.51
C TYR A 81 1.39 -1.72 1.75
N HIS A 82 1.57 -0.46 2.13
CA HIS A 82 0.91 0.66 1.47
C HIS A 82 1.55 0.91 0.11
N SER A 83 0.78 0.68 -0.94
CA SER A 83 1.23 0.83 -2.33
C SER A 83 1.09 2.27 -2.78
N PHE A 84 2.22 2.87 -3.16
CA PHE A 84 2.26 4.22 -3.72
C PHE A 84 2.93 4.20 -5.09
N SER A 85 2.23 4.73 -6.09
CA SER A 85 2.76 4.83 -7.44
C SER A 85 3.55 6.12 -7.61
N LEU A 86 4.70 6.03 -8.25
CA LEU A 86 5.48 7.18 -8.68
C LEU A 86 5.40 7.28 -10.20
N TYR A 87 4.53 8.16 -10.68
CA TYR A 87 4.39 8.46 -12.10
C TYR A 87 5.32 9.60 -12.52
N LYS A 88 5.75 9.57 -13.76
CA LYS A 88 6.54 10.64 -14.37
C LYS A 88 5.65 11.81 -14.75
N ASP A 89 4.57 11.51 -15.45
CA ASP A 89 3.63 12.45 -16.01
C ASP A 89 2.19 12.02 -15.71
N GLU A 90 1.29 12.96 -15.74
CA GLU A 90 -0.13 12.80 -15.45
C GLU A 90 -0.91 12.24 -16.66
N LEU A 91 -0.40 11.16 -17.27
CA LEU A 91 -1.00 10.57 -18.47
C LEU A 91 -2.39 9.98 -18.22
N LEU A 92 -2.60 9.44 -17.02
CA LEU A 92 -3.86 8.81 -16.59
C LEU A 92 -4.56 9.63 -15.50
N GLY A 93 -4.52 10.97 -15.62
CA GLY A 93 -5.13 11.89 -14.67
C GLY A 93 -4.21 12.31 -13.52
N LYS A 94 -4.50 13.48 -12.95
CA LYS A 94 -3.74 14.08 -11.85
C LYS A 94 -4.07 13.41 -10.52
N SER A 95 -3.40 12.34 -10.15
CA SER A 95 -3.51 11.87 -8.78
C SER A 95 -2.67 12.75 -7.85
N PRO A 96 -3.29 13.41 -6.88
CA PRO A 96 -2.56 14.26 -5.93
C PRO A 96 -1.60 13.49 -5.03
N LEU A 97 -1.61 12.15 -5.09
CA LEU A 97 -0.78 11.27 -4.26
C LEU A 97 0.36 10.60 -5.02
N ARG A 98 0.26 10.48 -6.36
CA ARG A 98 1.19 9.68 -7.18
C ARG A 98 2.37 10.50 -7.70
N ASN A 99 2.85 11.42 -6.88
CA ASN A 99 3.97 12.32 -7.15
C ASN A 99 5.09 12.16 -6.11
N LYS A 100 6.27 12.65 -6.44
CA LYS A 100 7.47 12.57 -5.60
C LYS A 100 7.24 13.06 -4.16
N GLU A 101 6.58 14.20 -4.00
CA GLU A 101 6.37 14.80 -2.67
C GLU A 101 5.52 13.89 -1.78
N SER A 102 4.40 13.42 -2.29
CA SER A 102 3.47 12.55 -1.56
C SER A 102 4.09 11.18 -1.26
N VAL A 103 4.81 10.60 -2.22
CA VAL A 103 5.54 9.33 -2.07
C VAL A 103 6.58 9.44 -0.95
N LEU A 104 7.45 10.47 -1.00
CA LEU A 104 8.46 10.68 0.04
C LEU A 104 7.84 11.00 1.40
N LYS A 105 6.77 11.79 1.44
CA LYS A 105 6.05 12.12 2.68
C LYS A 105 5.49 10.88 3.36
N MET A 106 4.84 9.99 2.61
CA MET A 106 4.30 8.74 3.17
C MET A 106 5.41 7.78 3.60
N ALA A 107 6.45 7.62 2.80
CA ALA A 107 7.56 6.74 3.15
C ALA A 107 8.28 7.18 4.43
N ASN A 108 8.54 8.49 4.59
CA ASN A 108 9.12 9.03 5.81
C ASN A 108 8.16 8.89 7.02
N LEU A 109 6.86 9.11 6.83
CA LEU A 109 5.87 8.91 7.90
C LEU A 109 5.83 7.45 8.36
N ILE A 110 5.85 6.48 7.43
CA ILE A 110 5.89 5.05 7.76
C ILE A 110 7.17 4.71 8.52
N ALA A 111 8.32 5.25 8.13
CA ALA A 111 9.57 5.05 8.86
C ALA A 111 9.53 5.63 10.28
N ASP A 112 8.97 6.83 10.43
CA ASP A 112 8.86 7.53 11.72
C ASP A 112 7.87 6.83 12.68
N ILE A 113 6.75 6.31 12.19
CA ILE A 113 5.73 5.65 13.02
C ILE A 113 6.22 4.35 13.65
N GLN A 114 7.29 3.70 13.10
CA GLN A 114 7.87 2.49 13.68
C GLN A 114 8.38 2.72 15.12
N SER A 115 8.78 3.94 15.46
CA SER A 115 9.25 4.32 16.80
C SER A 115 8.14 4.79 17.72
N ARG A 116 6.91 4.91 17.22
CA ARG A 116 5.74 5.39 17.97
C ARG A 116 4.72 4.28 18.16
N PHE A 117 3.73 4.52 19.03
CA PHE A 117 2.61 3.60 19.19
C PHE A 117 1.80 3.48 17.88
N HIS A 118 1.61 2.24 17.43
CA HIS A 118 0.82 1.87 16.27
C HIS A 118 0.12 0.53 16.53
N LEU A 119 -1.00 0.28 15.85
CA LEU A 119 -1.83 -0.90 16.04
C LEU A 119 -1.40 -2.08 15.17
N ILE A 120 -0.84 -1.79 13.98
CA ILE A 120 -0.39 -2.78 12.99
C ILE A 120 0.96 -2.37 12.41
N HIS A 121 1.67 -3.29 11.78
CA HIS A 121 2.93 -2.99 11.13
C HIS A 121 2.70 -2.38 9.75
N HIS A 122 3.16 -1.14 9.57
CA HIS A 122 3.11 -0.43 8.30
C HIS A 122 4.40 -0.67 7.52
N ARG A 123 4.26 -0.95 6.22
CA ARG A 123 5.35 -1.12 5.27
C ARG A 123 5.10 -0.23 4.06
N PHE A 124 6.16 0.21 3.40
CA PHE A 124 6.06 1.02 2.20
C PHE A 124 6.38 0.18 0.96
N HIS A 125 5.43 0.11 0.03
CA HIS A 125 5.57 -0.52 -1.26
C HIS A 125 5.61 0.56 -2.35
N LEU A 126 6.76 0.74 -2.98
CA LEU A 126 6.92 1.65 -4.11
C LEU A 126 6.52 0.94 -5.41
N ARG A 127 5.56 1.52 -6.13
CA ARG A 127 5.20 1.13 -7.49
C ARG A 127 5.85 2.11 -8.47
N LEU A 128 6.82 1.65 -9.24
CA LEU A 128 7.62 2.47 -10.13
C LEU A 128 7.30 2.16 -11.59
N GLU A 129 6.92 3.18 -12.35
CA GLU A 129 6.74 3.05 -13.80
C GLU A 129 8.07 2.83 -14.48
N ILE A 130 8.15 1.87 -15.41
CA ILE A 130 9.39 1.54 -16.12
C ILE A 130 9.89 2.65 -17.03
N ASP A 131 9.02 3.54 -17.48
CA ASP A 131 9.35 4.70 -18.30
C ASP A 131 9.70 5.96 -17.48
N ASN A 132 9.53 5.91 -16.15
CA ASN A 132 9.89 7.01 -15.25
C ASN A 132 11.37 6.97 -14.88
N VAL A 133 12.24 7.34 -15.83
CA VAL A 133 13.71 7.32 -15.64
C VAL A 133 14.13 8.19 -14.46
N ASP A 134 13.54 9.36 -14.27
CA ASP A 134 13.84 10.26 -13.15
C ASP A 134 13.44 9.64 -11.80
N GLY A 135 12.44 8.76 -11.81
CA GLY A 135 11.99 7.99 -10.64
C GLY A 135 13.02 7.01 -10.12
N TYR A 136 13.94 6.52 -10.96
CA TYR A 136 14.97 5.57 -10.55
C TYR A 136 15.94 6.16 -9.53
N ASP A 137 16.35 7.41 -9.70
CA ASP A 137 17.26 8.05 -8.74
C ASP A 137 16.56 8.34 -7.40
N ILE A 138 15.27 8.68 -7.44
CA ILE A 138 14.42 8.80 -6.24
C ILE A 138 14.33 7.45 -5.54
N ALA A 139 14.02 6.38 -6.26
CA ALA A 139 13.93 5.03 -5.71
C ALA A 139 15.25 4.57 -5.08
N LYS A 140 16.39 4.80 -5.75
CA LYS A 140 17.74 4.51 -5.23
C LYS A 140 18.02 5.25 -3.92
N ASP A 141 17.68 6.54 -3.83
CA ASP A 141 17.84 7.31 -2.59
C ASP A 141 16.96 6.73 -1.48
N MET A 142 15.70 6.43 -1.76
CA MET A 142 14.79 5.83 -0.80
C MET A 142 15.26 4.45 -0.32
N ILE A 143 15.84 3.62 -1.20
CA ILE A 143 16.42 2.32 -0.84
C ILE A 143 17.61 2.52 0.11
N LYS A 144 18.53 3.42 -0.22
CA LYS A 144 19.70 3.74 0.63
C LYS A 144 19.30 4.22 2.02
N ARG A 145 18.15 4.90 2.13
CA ARG A 145 17.57 5.39 3.38
C ARG A 145 16.69 4.37 4.08
N HIS A 146 16.59 3.15 3.59
CA HIS A 146 15.73 2.08 4.12
C HIS A 146 14.24 2.46 4.24
N LEU A 147 13.73 3.26 3.31
CA LEU A 147 12.34 3.71 3.29
C LEU A 147 11.42 2.76 2.52
N ILE A 148 11.97 1.90 1.66
CA ILE A 148 11.23 0.96 0.82
C ILE A 148 11.34 -0.45 1.41
N HIS A 149 10.19 -1.12 1.55
CA HIS A 149 10.09 -2.51 2.00
C HIS A 149 9.79 -3.45 0.84
N GLU A 150 9.16 -2.93 -0.19
CA GLU A 150 8.83 -3.64 -1.42
C GLU A 150 8.87 -2.66 -2.60
N ILE A 151 9.29 -3.13 -3.77
CA ILE A 151 9.24 -2.39 -5.02
C ILE A 151 8.65 -3.26 -6.11
N SER A 152 7.72 -2.71 -6.88
CA SER A 152 7.22 -3.31 -8.10
C SER A 152 7.42 -2.37 -9.29
N PHE A 153 7.72 -2.96 -10.44
CA PHE A 153 7.84 -2.23 -11.69
C PHE A 153 6.55 -2.39 -12.48
N MET A 154 5.99 -1.26 -12.92
CA MET A 154 4.77 -1.24 -13.69
C MET A 154 5.06 -0.87 -15.13
N ASP A 155 4.39 -1.54 -16.05
CA ASP A 155 4.39 -1.23 -17.47
C ASP A 155 2.96 -0.95 -17.93
N HIS A 156 2.66 0.33 -18.06
CA HIS A 156 1.37 0.81 -18.58
C HIS A 156 1.47 1.24 -20.05
N THR A 157 2.48 0.77 -20.77
CA THR A 157 2.66 1.06 -22.20
C THR A 157 1.51 0.48 -23.01
N PRO A 158 0.85 1.27 -23.87
CA PRO A 158 -0.20 0.79 -24.76
C PRO A 158 0.29 -0.35 -25.68
N GLY A 159 -0.51 -1.37 -25.84
CA GLY A 159 -0.21 -2.52 -26.71
C GLY A 159 0.59 -3.64 -26.05
N GLN A 160 0.97 -3.51 -24.77
CA GLN A 160 1.67 -4.57 -24.04
C GLN A 160 1.18 -4.69 -22.59
N GLY A 161 1.66 -5.71 -21.87
CA GLY A 161 1.30 -5.95 -20.47
C GLY A 161 -0.22 -6.02 -20.26
N GLN A 162 -0.70 -5.33 -19.25
CA GLN A 162 -2.14 -5.25 -18.94
C GLN A 162 -2.94 -4.46 -19.99
N TYR A 163 -2.29 -3.60 -20.77
CA TYR A 163 -2.90 -2.78 -21.84
C TYR A 163 -2.64 -3.34 -23.24
N ARG A 164 -2.43 -4.65 -23.36
CA ARG A 164 -2.25 -5.35 -24.63
C ARG A 164 -3.42 -5.13 -25.60
N ASN A 165 -4.65 -5.05 -25.08
CA ASN A 165 -5.83 -4.71 -25.85
C ASN A 165 -6.02 -3.17 -25.85
N LEU A 166 -5.79 -2.56 -27.02
CA LEU A 166 -5.90 -1.09 -27.18
C LEU A 166 -7.33 -0.56 -27.03
N GLU A 167 -8.36 -1.36 -27.27
CA GLU A 167 -9.76 -0.94 -27.04
C GLU A 167 -10.02 -0.82 -25.52
N VAL A 168 -9.58 -1.81 -24.73
CA VAL A 168 -9.68 -1.74 -23.26
C VAL A 168 -8.86 -0.58 -22.70
N TYR A 169 -7.69 -0.31 -23.31
CA TYR A 169 -6.87 0.83 -22.93
C TYR A 169 -7.58 2.17 -23.22
N ARG A 170 -8.20 2.30 -24.42
CA ARG A 170 -9.00 3.46 -24.77
C ARG A 170 -10.12 3.72 -23.77
N ASP A 171 -10.91 2.67 -23.47
CA ASP A 171 -12.00 2.76 -22.48
C ASP A 171 -11.49 3.19 -21.09
N THR A 172 -10.28 2.78 -20.75
CA THR A 172 -9.65 3.16 -19.49
C THR A 172 -9.29 4.64 -19.50
N VAL A 173 -8.60 5.11 -20.53
CA VAL A 173 -8.24 6.53 -20.69
C VAL A 173 -9.48 7.41 -20.68
N ASP A 174 -10.52 7.04 -21.44
CA ASP A 174 -11.77 7.81 -21.52
C ASP A 174 -12.51 7.86 -20.17
N LYS A 175 -12.49 6.77 -19.39
CA LYS A 175 -13.06 6.77 -18.04
C LYS A 175 -12.31 7.68 -17.07
N TYR A 176 -10.98 7.67 -17.10
CA TYR A 176 -10.16 8.55 -16.26
C TYR A 176 -10.36 10.03 -16.65
N ASN A 177 -10.38 10.34 -17.95
CA ASN A 177 -10.62 11.68 -18.44
C ASN A 177 -12.05 12.18 -18.10
N GLY A 178 -13.05 11.29 -18.13
CA GLY A 178 -14.42 11.61 -17.75
C GLY A 178 -14.59 11.94 -16.26
N MET A 179 -13.69 11.46 -15.41
CA MET A 179 -13.71 11.75 -13.96
C MET A 179 -13.05 13.08 -13.60
N GLU A 180 -12.07 13.55 -14.37
CA GLU A 180 -11.22 14.69 -13.97
C GLU A 180 -11.25 15.88 -14.92
N ASN A 181 -11.90 15.83 -16.08
CA ASN A 181 -12.02 16.90 -17.11
C ASN A 181 -10.68 17.53 -17.62
N GLU A 182 -9.53 17.00 -17.23
CA GLU A 182 -8.20 17.56 -17.51
C GLU A 182 -7.19 16.53 -18.05
N GLY A 183 -7.62 15.32 -18.35
CA GLY A 183 -6.74 14.25 -18.86
C GLY A 183 -6.45 14.39 -20.36
N LYS A 184 -5.32 13.79 -20.81
CA LYS A 184 -5.01 13.69 -22.24
C LYS A 184 -5.97 12.72 -22.93
N THR A 185 -6.38 13.03 -24.13
CA THR A 185 -7.17 12.12 -24.97
C THR A 185 -6.37 10.86 -25.31
N PHE A 186 -7.07 9.80 -25.69
CA PHE A 186 -6.42 8.57 -26.14
C PHE A 186 -5.36 8.80 -27.23
N ASP A 187 -5.67 9.67 -28.21
CA ASP A 187 -4.76 9.95 -29.31
C ASP A 187 -3.52 10.72 -28.85
N GLU A 188 -3.65 11.66 -27.92
CA GLU A 188 -2.52 12.36 -27.30
C GLU A 188 -1.63 11.43 -26.46
N VAL A 189 -2.23 10.47 -25.75
CA VAL A 189 -1.49 9.46 -25.00
C VAL A 189 -0.73 8.53 -25.96
N MET A 190 -1.36 8.09 -27.04
CA MET A 190 -0.72 7.26 -28.07
C MET A 190 0.43 7.98 -28.77
N GLU A 191 0.27 9.27 -29.09
CA GLU A 191 1.33 10.08 -29.71
C GLU A 191 2.52 10.25 -28.76
N TYR A 192 2.29 10.50 -27.47
CA TYR A 192 3.32 10.57 -26.46
C TYR A 192 4.16 9.29 -26.42
N HIS A 193 3.53 8.11 -26.45
CA HIS A 193 4.26 6.83 -26.44
C HIS A 193 5.01 6.52 -27.73
N LYS A 194 4.63 7.10 -28.88
CA LYS A 194 5.38 6.94 -30.14
C LYS A 194 6.65 7.79 -30.18
N THR A 195 6.72 8.86 -29.41
CA THR A 195 7.85 9.81 -29.41
C THR A 195 8.92 9.46 -28.40
N LYS A 196 8.72 8.39 -27.64
CA LYS A 196 9.70 7.79 -26.70
C LYS A 196 10.40 6.58 -27.29
#